data_a11098dde69b84825b9ea47783276f80
#
_entry.id   a11098dde69b84825b9ea47783276f80
#
_cell.length_a   1.000
_cell.length_b   1.000
_cell.length_c   1.000
_cell.angle_alpha   90.00
_cell.angle_beta   90.00
_cell.angle_gamma   90.00
#
_symmetry.space_group_name_H-M   'P 1'
#
loop_
_entity.id
_entity.type
_entity.pdbx_description
1 polymer ?
#
loop_
_entity_poly.entity_id
_entity_poly.type
_entity_poly.pdbx_seq_one_letter_code
_entity_poly.pdbx_strand_id
1 'polypeptide(L)'
;IYVTRQLMALMNDEAELAGVLGHEVGHVAAQHSKKRQSAATRNSILGVLGAVLGSAIGDNGGLLGGLGGLLQNNSMRVAQLATLGFSRSQELQADQLGVQYLHSAGYDPLALSTMLASLANQTNLDARLSGGDARSLPEWASTHPDPASRVRNAQSLANRVGGRGGNRNADAFLATVDGVLYGDDPAQGVVEGRDFLHPDLRLRFTVPNGYGMQNGTDAVSISGNGGQAQFSTGPYNGDMNAYISAGFRAVAGNNSISPSAVQRTSV
;
A
#
# COMPACT_ATOMS: atom_id res chain seq x y z
N ILE A 1 9.00 9.82 9.69
CA ILE A 1 8.66 8.39 9.67
C ILE A 1 7.38 8.24 10.48
N TYR A 2 6.39 7.53 9.94
CA TYR A 2 5.15 7.17 10.62
C TYR A 2 5.06 5.64 10.69
N VAL A 3 4.50 5.12 11.77
CA VAL A 3 4.27 3.68 11.96
C VAL A 3 2.76 3.49 12.05
N THR A 4 2.22 2.62 11.20
CA THR A 4 0.77 2.32 11.22
C THR A 4 0.42 1.41 12.39
N ARG A 5 -0.83 1.50 12.88
CA ARG A 5 -1.34 0.63 13.94
C ARG A 5 -1.23 -0.86 13.59
N GLN A 6 -1.55 -1.20 12.33
CA GLN A 6 -1.44 -2.56 11.84
C GLN A 6 -0.01 -3.09 11.89
N LEU A 7 0.98 -2.26 11.55
CA LEU A 7 2.39 -2.64 11.62
C LEU A 7 2.83 -2.82 13.07
N MET A 8 2.43 -1.92 13.98
CA MET A 8 2.71 -2.05 15.41
C MET A 8 2.11 -3.32 16.03
N ALA A 9 0.92 -3.72 15.58
CA ALA A 9 0.25 -4.92 16.05
C ALA A 9 0.96 -6.24 15.66
N LEU A 10 1.87 -6.20 14.69
CA LEU A 10 2.69 -7.34 14.29
C LEU A 10 4.01 -7.44 15.08
N MET A 11 4.36 -6.41 15.84
CA MET A 11 5.61 -6.33 16.59
C MET A 11 5.45 -6.98 17.97
N ASN A 12 6.50 -7.67 18.41
CA ASN A 12 6.53 -8.36 19.68
C ASN A 12 7.33 -7.60 20.75
N ASP A 13 8.15 -6.64 20.34
CA ASP A 13 9.06 -5.91 21.23
C ASP A 13 9.57 -4.59 20.59
N GLU A 14 10.19 -3.76 21.44
CA GLU A 14 10.75 -2.47 21.04
C GLU A 14 11.90 -2.63 20.00
N ALA A 15 12.66 -3.71 20.07
CA ALA A 15 13.75 -3.94 19.12
C ALA A 15 13.22 -4.18 17.70
N GLU A 16 12.06 -4.80 17.54
CA GLU A 16 11.40 -4.95 16.24
C GLU A 16 10.97 -3.59 15.68
N LEU A 17 10.42 -2.71 16.51
CA LEU A 17 10.12 -1.32 16.14
C LEU A 17 11.40 -0.57 15.75
N ALA A 18 12.45 -0.67 16.56
CA ALA A 18 13.75 -0.07 16.27
C ALA A 18 14.33 -0.61 14.95
N GLY A 19 14.12 -1.90 14.65
CA GLY A 19 14.53 -2.53 13.40
C GLY A 19 13.83 -1.93 12.17
N VAL A 20 12.52 -1.72 12.25
CA VAL A 20 11.75 -1.04 11.19
C VAL A 20 12.23 0.41 11.02
N LEU A 21 12.36 1.15 12.11
CA LEU A 21 12.85 2.53 12.05
C LEU A 21 14.28 2.61 11.48
N GLY A 22 15.15 1.68 11.88
CA GLY A 22 16.51 1.57 11.36
C GLY A 22 16.54 1.25 9.86
N HIS A 23 15.65 0.40 9.38
CA HIS A 23 15.47 0.10 7.95
C HIS A 23 15.05 1.37 7.18
N GLU A 24 14.05 2.11 7.66
CA GLU A 24 13.60 3.36 7.05
C GLU A 24 14.69 4.43 7.04
N VAL A 25 15.43 4.60 8.15
CA VAL A 25 16.60 5.47 8.21
C VAL A 25 17.66 5.00 7.20
N GLY A 26 17.82 3.69 7.01
CA GLY A 26 18.69 3.11 5.99
C GLY A 26 18.33 3.56 4.57
N HIS A 27 17.03 3.59 4.23
CA HIS A 27 16.55 4.12 2.95
C HIS A 27 16.88 5.59 2.76
N VAL A 28 16.75 6.40 3.81
CA VAL A 28 17.07 7.83 3.80
C VAL A 28 18.58 8.03 3.65
N ALA A 29 19.40 7.36 4.47
CA ALA A 29 20.86 7.45 4.46
C ALA A 29 21.47 7.03 3.11
N ALA A 30 20.92 5.98 2.50
CA ALA A 30 21.34 5.52 1.18
C ALA A 30 20.71 6.32 0.02
N GLN A 31 19.85 7.32 0.30
CA GLN A 31 19.16 8.17 -0.68
C GLN A 31 18.36 7.36 -1.71
N HIS A 32 17.69 6.27 -1.29
CA HIS A 32 17.01 5.37 -2.20
C HIS A 32 15.87 6.06 -2.96
N SER A 33 15.09 6.91 -2.31
CA SER A 33 14.02 7.69 -2.95
C SER A 33 14.54 8.60 -4.05
N LYS A 34 15.66 9.30 -3.82
CA LYS A 34 16.31 10.16 -4.81
C LYS A 34 16.83 9.36 -6.01
N LYS A 35 17.49 8.23 -5.77
CA LYS A 35 17.99 7.33 -6.82
C LYS A 35 16.85 6.78 -7.66
N ARG A 36 15.72 6.41 -7.02
CA ARG A 36 14.51 5.93 -7.70
C ARG A 36 13.90 7.01 -8.60
N GLN A 37 13.74 8.22 -8.09
CA GLN A 37 13.21 9.36 -8.87
C GLN A 37 14.10 9.66 -10.07
N SER A 38 15.42 9.68 -9.92
CA SER A 38 16.37 9.90 -11.01
C SER A 38 16.31 8.78 -12.06
N ALA A 39 16.13 7.53 -11.65
CA ALA A 39 15.98 6.41 -12.57
C ALA A 39 14.65 6.49 -13.33
N ALA A 40 13.55 6.83 -12.66
CA ALA A 40 12.23 7.00 -13.29
C ALA A 40 12.25 8.13 -14.33
N THR A 41 12.85 9.27 -13.99
CA THR A 41 13.02 10.41 -14.93
C THR A 41 13.86 10.02 -16.14
N ARG A 42 14.98 9.33 -15.93
CA ARG A 42 15.84 8.86 -17.04
C ARG A 42 15.09 7.86 -17.94
N ASN A 43 14.37 6.92 -17.35
CA ASN A 43 13.62 5.91 -18.11
C ASN A 43 12.45 6.53 -18.90
N SER A 44 11.77 7.56 -18.36
CA SER A 44 10.73 8.29 -19.09
C SER A 44 11.31 9.09 -20.25
N ILE A 45 12.46 9.73 -20.08
CA ILE A 45 13.16 10.44 -21.17
C ILE A 45 13.59 9.46 -22.27
N LEU A 46 14.16 8.31 -21.89
CA LEU A 46 14.55 7.27 -22.86
C LEU A 46 13.34 6.68 -23.57
N GLY A 47 12.22 6.51 -22.88
CA GLY A 47 10.96 6.05 -23.47
C GLY A 47 10.40 7.04 -24.48
N VAL A 48 10.41 8.33 -24.17
CA VAL A 48 10.00 9.40 -25.11
C VAL A 48 10.96 9.48 -26.30
N LEU A 49 12.28 9.43 -26.09
CA LEU A 49 13.26 9.41 -27.17
C LEU A 49 13.12 8.18 -28.07
N GLY A 50 12.90 6.99 -27.48
CA GLY A 50 12.64 5.75 -28.21
C GLY A 50 11.37 5.82 -29.04
N ALA A 51 10.31 6.43 -28.54
CA ALA A 51 9.07 6.64 -29.27
C ALA A 51 9.24 7.63 -30.43
N VAL A 52 9.98 8.73 -30.23
CA VAL A 52 10.28 9.73 -31.27
C VAL A 52 11.19 9.14 -32.37
N LEU A 53 12.23 8.40 -31.99
CA LEU A 53 13.11 7.74 -32.98
C LEU A 53 12.40 6.60 -33.70
N GLY A 54 11.56 5.82 -33.02
CA GLY A 54 10.74 4.78 -33.64
C GLY A 54 9.70 5.33 -34.61
N SER A 55 9.15 6.52 -34.38
CA SER A 55 8.24 7.19 -35.31
C SER A 55 8.96 7.76 -36.56
N ALA A 56 10.24 8.08 -36.44
CA ALA A 56 11.04 8.60 -37.56
C ALA A 56 11.53 7.52 -38.53
N ILE A 57 11.51 6.23 -38.11
CA ILE A 57 12.04 5.09 -38.90
C ILE A 57 10.91 4.26 -39.57
N GLY A 58 9.64 4.45 -39.18
CA GLY A 58 8.51 3.64 -39.61
C GLY A 58 7.46 4.39 -40.42
N ASP A 59 7.50 4.26 -41.75
CA ASP A 59 6.53 4.84 -42.70
C ASP A 59 5.22 4.02 -42.79
N ASN A 60 4.76 3.40 -41.69
CA ASN A 60 3.47 2.71 -41.63
C ASN A 60 2.77 2.91 -40.28
N GLY A 61 1.80 3.83 -40.28
CA GLY A 61 1.00 4.30 -39.14
C GLY A 61 0.09 3.28 -38.42
N GLY A 62 0.40 1.99 -38.45
CA GLY A 62 -0.46 0.96 -37.85
C GLY A 62 -0.08 0.53 -36.43
N LEU A 63 1.20 0.55 -36.05
CA LEU A 63 1.65 0.00 -34.78
C LEU A 63 1.66 1.02 -33.64
N LEU A 64 1.84 2.29 -33.95
CA LEU A 64 1.93 3.38 -32.96
C LEU A 64 0.57 3.90 -32.49
N GLY A 65 -0.48 3.76 -33.30
CA GLY A 65 -1.86 4.06 -32.87
C GLY A 65 -2.34 3.11 -31.78
N GLY A 66 -1.97 1.83 -31.85
CA GLY A 66 -2.27 0.82 -30.82
C GLY A 66 -1.42 0.98 -29.55
N LEU A 67 -0.15 1.34 -29.69
CA LEU A 67 0.74 1.61 -28.56
C LEU A 67 0.43 2.93 -27.85
N GLY A 68 -0.05 3.95 -28.54
CA GLY A 68 -0.48 5.22 -27.95
C GLY A 68 -1.66 5.03 -27.01
N GLY A 69 -2.66 4.25 -27.37
CA GLY A 69 -3.80 3.91 -26.51
C GLY A 69 -3.44 3.01 -25.32
N LEU A 70 -2.55 2.05 -25.53
CA LEU A 70 -2.02 1.18 -24.46
C LEU A 70 -1.12 1.95 -23.49
N LEU A 71 -0.33 2.89 -23.97
CA LEU A 71 0.50 3.78 -23.15
C LEU A 71 -0.35 4.77 -22.35
N GLN A 72 -1.44 5.28 -22.89
CA GLN A 72 -2.26 6.29 -22.21
C GLN A 72 -3.12 5.70 -21.08
N ASN A 73 -3.59 4.46 -21.18
CA ASN A 73 -4.47 3.84 -20.19
C ASN A 73 -3.76 2.87 -19.21
N ASN A 74 -2.65 2.26 -19.61
CA ASN A 74 -1.90 1.33 -18.75
C ASN A 74 -0.56 1.86 -18.25
N SER A 75 0.06 2.84 -18.93
CA SER A 75 1.38 3.34 -18.55
C SER A 75 1.35 4.14 -17.26
N MET A 76 0.29 4.88 -16.95
CA MET A 76 0.15 5.54 -15.64
C MET A 76 0.04 4.50 -14.52
N ARG A 77 -0.72 3.44 -14.69
CA ARG A 77 -0.85 2.36 -13.68
C ARG A 77 0.43 1.54 -13.56
N VAL A 78 1.06 1.16 -14.67
CA VAL A 78 2.33 0.41 -14.67
C VAL A 78 3.48 1.29 -14.16
N ALA A 79 3.51 2.59 -14.54
CA ALA A 79 4.48 3.54 -14.01
C ALA A 79 4.23 3.81 -12.51
N GLN A 80 2.98 3.87 -12.07
CA GLN A 80 2.63 4.05 -10.67
C GLN A 80 2.97 2.81 -9.84
N LEU A 81 2.73 1.60 -10.32
CA LEU A 81 3.14 0.36 -9.67
C LEU A 81 4.66 0.18 -9.69
N ALA A 82 5.35 0.53 -10.77
CA ALA A 82 6.82 0.50 -10.85
C ALA A 82 7.49 1.59 -9.99
N THR A 83 6.75 2.62 -9.58
CA THR A 83 7.24 3.70 -8.70
C THR A 83 6.95 3.46 -7.22
N LEU A 84 6.10 2.51 -6.84
CA LEU A 84 5.68 2.31 -5.45
C LEU A 84 6.69 1.52 -4.61
N GLY A 85 7.46 0.60 -5.16
CA GLY A 85 8.38 -0.25 -4.41
C GLY A 85 9.86 0.12 -4.58
N PHE A 86 10.66 -0.16 -3.55
CA PHE A 86 12.12 -0.14 -3.67
C PHE A 86 12.60 -1.40 -4.41
N SER A 87 13.75 -1.31 -5.08
CA SER A 87 14.33 -2.49 -5.71
C SER A 87 14.84 -3.47 -4.65
N ARG A 88 14.92 -4.76 -4.99
CA ARG A 88 15.45 -5.78 -4.07
C ARG A 88 16.83 -5.44 -3.52
N SER A 89 17.71 -4.85 -4.32
CA SER A 89 19.03 -4.42 -3.87
C SER A 89 18.98 -3.27 -2.88
N GLN A 90 18.03 -2.33 -3.04
CA GLN A 90 17.80 -1.25 -2.10
C GLN A 90 17.26 -1.75 -0.77
N GLU A 91 16.31 -2.73 -0.81
CA GLU A 91 15.81 -3.39 0.38
C GLU A 91 16.93 -4.09 1.17
N LEU A 92 17.76 -4.88 0.48
CA LEU A 92 18.90 -5.56 1.11
C LEU A 92 19.93 -4.58 1.70
N GLN A 93 20.15 -3.43 1.07
CA GLN A 93 21.01 -2.38 1.59
C GLN A 93 20.39 -1.71 2.83
N ALA A 94 19.08 -1.45 2.81
CA ALA A 94 18.36 -0.89 3.96
C ALA A 94 18.35 -1.88 5.14
N ASP A 95 18.16 -3.18 4.89
CA ASP A 95 18.26 -4.23 5.90
C ASP A 95 19.67 -4.26 6.54
N GLN A 96 20.72 -4.17 5.72
CA GLN A 96 22.09 -4.14 6.23
C GLN A 96 22.32 -2.93 7.15
N LEU A 97 21.87 -1.75 6.76
CA LEU A 97 21.99 -0.54 7.57
C LEU A 97 21.12 -0.65 8.84
N GLY A 98 19.90 -1.15 8.72
CA GLY A 98 19.00 -1.35 9.84
C GLY A 98 19.57 -2.28 10.92
N VAL A 99 20.16 -3.40 10.51
CA VAL A 99 20.85 -4.33 11.43
C VAL A 99 22.06 -3.66 12.12
N GLN A 100 22.82 -2.86 11.38
CA GLN A 100 23.95 -2.10 11.97
C GLN A 100 23.47 -1.04 12.97
N TYR A 101 22.38 -0.35 12.67
CA TYR A 101 21.78 0.64 13.57
C TYR A 101 21.24 -0.01 14.84
N LEU A 102 20.55 -1.16 14.73
CA LEU A 102 20.11 -1.93 15.89
C LEU A 102 21.27 -2.27 16.81
N HIS A 103 22.32 -2.86 16.25
CA HIS A 103 23.52 -3.23 17.01
C HIS A 103 24.17 -2.01 17.69
N SER A 104 24.36 -0.92 16.96
CA SER A 104 24.96 0.31 17.46
C SER A 104 24.12 0.99 18.55
N ALA A 105 22.80 0.82 18.51
CA ALA A 105 21.88 1.34 19.52
C ALA A 105 21.68 0.39 20.72
N GLY A 106 22.37 -0.76 20.74
CA GLY A 106 22.32 -1.74 21.83
C GLY A 106 21.09 -2.65 21.82
N TYR A 107 20.33 -2.67 20.72
CA TYR A 107 19.25 -3.62 20.50
C TYR A 107 19.76 -4.95 19.93
N ASP A 108 18.93 -6.00 20.08
CA ASP A 108 19.19 -7.29 19.47
C ASP A 108 19.14 -7.18 17.93
N PRO A 109 20.25 -7.41 17.21
CA PRO A 109 20.27 -7.30 15.75
C PRO A 109 19.34 -8.28 15.02
N LEU A 110 18.95 -9.38 15.69
CA LEU A 110 18.01 -10.38 15.16
C LEU A 110 16.58 -9.83 15.06
N ALA A 111 16.25 -8.73 15.73
CA ALA A 111 14.91 -8.17 15.76
C ALA A 111 14.38 -7.81 14.35
N LEU A 112 15.23 -7.33 13.45
CA LEU A 112 14.81 -7.09 12.07
C LEU A 112 14.39 -8.39 11.38
N SER A 113 15.08 -9.50 11.61
CA SER A 113 14.73 -10.79 10.99
C SER A 113 13.43 -11.38 11.57
N THR A 114 13.16 -11.20 12.86
CA THR A 114 11.89 -11.64 13.47
C THR A 114 10.73 -10.80 12.98
N MET A 115 10.91 -9.49 12.85
CA MET A 115 9.88 -8.62 12.28
C MET A 115 9.57 -8.97 10.82
N LEU A 116 10.58 -9.20 9.98
CA LEU A 116 10.39 -9.65 8.59
C LEU A 116 9.64 -10.99 8.52
N ALA A 117 9.88 -11.89 9.48
CA ALA A 117 9.13 -13.15 9.55
C ALA A 117 7.66 -12.92 9.91
N SER A 118 7.35 -12.02 10.85
CA SER A 118 5.97 -11.62 11.18
C SER A 118 5.26 -11.04 9.96
N LEU A 119 5.92 -10.14 9.21
CA LEU A 119 5.41 -9.57 7.97
C LEU A 119 5.15 -10.62 6.89
N ALA A 120 6.06 -11.58 6.72
CA ALA A 120 5.89 -12.67 5.76
C ALA A 120 4.70 -13.57 6.13
N ASN A 121 4.53 -13.87 7.43
CA ASN A 121 3.40 -14.66 7.92
C ASN A 121 2.08 -13.93 7.71
N GLN A 122 2.02 -12.62 7.97
CA GLN A 122 0.83 -11.81 7.73
C GLN A 122 0.48 -11.78 6.24
N THR A 123 1.46 -11.56 5.36
CA THR A 123 1.24 -11.60 3.90
C THR A 123 0.64 -12.93 3.45
N ASN A 124 1.17 -14.05 3.98
CA ASN A 124 0.66 -15.37 3.66
C ASN A 124 -0.77 -15.59 4.18
N LEU A 125 -1.09 -15.06 5.36
CA LEU A 125 -2.44 -15.11 5.92
C LEU A 125 -3.41 -14.32 5.04
N ASP A 126 -3.08 -13.08 4.72
CA ASP A 126 -3.90 -12.19 3.89
C ASP A 126 -4.16 -12.79 2.50
N ALA A 127 -3.14 -13.38 1.88
CA ALA A 127 -3.27 -14.08 0.60
C ALA A 127 -4.22 -15.29 0.67
N ARG A 128 -4.22 -16.02 1.79
CA ARG A 128 -5.16 -17.14 1.99
C ARG A 128 -6.59 -16.66 2.21
N LEU A 129 -6.77 -15.61 3.01
CA LEU A 129 -8.09 -15.06 3.33
C LEU A 129 -8.75 -14.40 2.12
N SER A 130 -7.96 -13.75 1.27
CA SER A 130 -8.45 -13.08 0.05
C SER A 130 -8.55 -13.99 -1.18
N GLY A 131 -8.37 -15.30 -1.02
CA GLY A 131 -8.45 -16.25 -2.14
C GLY A 131 -7.37 -16.04 -3.20
N GLY A 132 -6.23 -15.43 -2.82
CA GLY A 132 -5.10 -15.15 -3.71
C GLY A 132 -5.21 -13.85 -4.51
N ASP A 133 -6.19 -12.98 -4.19
CA ASP A 133 -6.27 -11.66 -4.83
C ASP A 133 -5.18 -10.72 -4.28
N ALA A 134 -4.17 -10.46 -5.11
CA ALA A 134 -3.04 -9.58 -4.77
C ALA A 134 -3.44 -8.12 -4.48
N ARG A 135 -4.70 -7.73 -4.72
CA ARG A 135 -5.21 -6.38 -4.46
C ARG A 135 -5.46 -6.09 -2.99
N SER A 136 -5.46 -7.12 -2.15
CA SER A 136 -5.65 -7.01 -0.69
C SER A 136 -4.33 -7.00 0.09
N LEU A 137 -3.18 -6.92 -0.58
CA LEU A 137 -1.91 -6.84 0.13
C LEU A 137 -1.80 -5.54 0.93
N PRO A 138 -1.33 -5.60 2.16
CA PRO A 138 -1.08 -4.41 2.97
C PRO A 138 -0.16 -3.41 2.24
N GLU A 139 -0.33 -2.12 2.48
CA GLU A 139 0.42 -1.05 1.82
C GLU A 139 1.95 -1.25 1.95
N TRP A 140 2.42 -1.71 3.11
CA TRP A 140 3.85 -1.99 3.33
C TRP A 140 4.39 -3.09 2.41
N ALA A 141 3.58 -4.10 2.04
CA ALA A 141 4.00 -5.15 1.11
C ALA A 141 4.17 -4.63 -0.33
N SER A 142 3.47 -3.56 -0.68
CA SER A 142 3.59 -2.90 -1.98
C SER A 142 4.84 -2.03 -2.07
N THR A 143 5.24 -1.41 -0.96
CA THR A 143 6.39 -0.50 -0.90
C THR A 143 7.70 -1.23 -0.57
N HIS A 144 7.63 -2.34 0.21
CA HIS A 144 8.76 -3.14 0.67
C HIS A 144 8.57 -4.62 0.31
N PRO A 145 8.81 -5.02 -0.94
CA PRO A 145 8.47 -6.34 -1.43
C PRO A 145 9.30 -7.46 -0.80
N ASP A 146 8.74 -8.67 -0.82
CA ASP A 146 9.39 -9.95 -0.54
C ASP A 146 10.05 -10.06 0.85
N PRO A 147 9.30 -9.85 1.94
CA PRO A 147 9.85 -9.98 3.30
C PRO A 147 10.38 -11.40 3.56
N ALA A 148 9.76 -12.43 3.02
CA ALA A 148 10.14 -13.83 3.25
C ALA A 148 11.58 -14.14 2.77
N SER A 149 11.98 -13.65 1.61
CA SER A 149 13.35 -13.85 1.11
C SER A 149 14.39 -13.08 1.92
N ARG A 150 13.99 -11.98 2.55
CA ARG A 150 14.85 -11.09 3.34
C ARG A 150 15.16 -11.63 4.73
N VAL A 151 14.28 -12.46 5.32
CA VAL A 151 14.46 -13.04 6.67
C VAL A 151 15.83 -13.67 6.85
N ARG A 152 16.22 -14.60 5.99
CA ARG A 152 17.52 -15.29 6.09
C ARG A 152 18.71 -14.36 5.91
N ASN A 153 18.56 -13.36 5.04
CA ASN A 153 19.62 -12.36 4.83
C ASN A 153 19.80 -11.49 6.10
N ALA A 154 18.72 -10.98 6.68
CA ALA A 154 18.75 -10.19 7.91
C ALA A 154 19.33 -11.01 9.08
N GLN A 155 18.97 -12.30 9.22
CA GLN A 155 19.54 -13.20 10.20
C GLN A 155 21.07 -13.39 10.01
N SER A 156 21.51 -13.58 8.77
CA SER A 156 22.94 -13.68 8.45
C SER A 156 23.70 -12.38 8.75
N LEU A 157 23.09 -11.22 8.46
CA LEU A 157 23.65 -9.91 8.79
C LEU A 157 23.77 -9.74 10.31
N ALA A 158 22.73 -10.06 11.07
CA ALA A 158 22.72 -9.99 12.53
C ALA A 158 23.84 -10.85 13.14
N ASN A 159 24.00 -12.08 12.65
CA ASN A 159 25.07 -12.97 13.12
C ASN A 159 26.49 -12.42 12.88
N ARG A 160 26.68 -11.64 11.81
CA ARG A 160 27.99 -11.01 11.50
C ARG A 160 28.33 -9.82 12.39
N VAL A 161 27.35 -9.08 12.90
CA VAL A 161 27.59 -7.90 13.76
C VAL A 161 27.62 -8.22 15.24
N GLY A 162 27.47 -9.48 15.66
CA GLY A 162 27.55 -9.87 17.05
C GLY A 162 26.50 -10.93 17.45
N GLY A 163 25.62 -11.28 16.55
CA GLY A 163 24.69 -12.40 16.66
C GLY A 163 23.58 -12.16 17.66
N ARG A 164 23.68 -12.81 18.79
CA ARG A 164 22.66 -12.80 19.84
C ARG A 164 23.06 -11.89 20.99
N GLY A 165 22.12 -11.13 21.47
CA GLY A 165 22.29 -10.25 22.63
C GLY A 165 21.99 -8.81 22.26
N GLY A 166 21.45 -8.09 23.21
CA GLY A 166 20.94 -6.76 23.08
C GLY A 166 19.54 -6.65 23.68
N ASN A 167 19.10 -5.43 23.86
CA ASN A 167 17.80 -5.16 24.46
C ASN A 167 16.68 -5.52 23.48
N ARG A 168 15.62 -6.15 23.98
CA ARG A 168 14.37 -6.33 23.24
C ARG A 168 13.21 -5.56 23.85
N ASN A 169 13.22 -5.36 25.18
CA ASN A 169 12.25 -4.57 25.93
C ASN A 169 10.79 -4.96 25.63
N ALA A 170 10.49 -6.26 25.57
CA ALA A 170 9.18 -6.76 25.16
C ALA A 170 8.06 -6.29 26.09
N ASP A 171 8.22 -6.49 27.41
CA ASP A 171 7.16 -6.15 28.38
C ASP A 171 6.83 -4.64 28.37
N ALA A 172 7.86 -3.79 28.30
CA ALA A 172 7.66 -2.33 28.25
C ALA A 172 6.98 -1.91 26.93
N PHE A 173 7.34 -2.53 25.81
CA PHE A 173 6.72 -2.28 24.53
C PHE A 173 5.25 -2.69 24.53
N LEU A 174 4.96 -3.92 24.96
CA LEU A 174 3.58 -4.45 25.00
C LEU A 174 2.69 -3.62 25.94
N ALA A 175 3.20 -3.19 27.08
CA ALA A 175 2.47 -2.28 27.97
C ALA A 175 2.21 -0.91 27.34
N THR A 176 3.07 -0.45 26.43
CA THR A 176 2.91 0.85 25.74
C THR A 176 1.88 0.77 24.61
N VAL A 177 1.78 -0.38 23.93
CA VAL A 177 0.83 -0.57 22.82
C VAL A 177 -0.51 -1.12 23.28
N ASP A 178 -0.65 -1.48 24.56
CA ASP A 178 -1.92 -1.94 25.12
C ASP A 178 -3.01 -0.87 24.97
N GLY A 179 -4.20 -1.29 24.54
CA GLY A 179 -5.31 -0.40 24.23
C GLY A 179 -5.25 0.29 22.87
N VAL A 180 -4.20 0.08 22.06
CA VAL A 180 -4.17 0.56 20.68
C VAL A 180 -5.21 -0.21 19.86
N LEU A 181 -6.08 0.51 19.18
CA LEU A 181 -7.14 -0.07 18.37
C LEU A 181 -6.56 -0.92 17.24
N TYR A 182 -6.93 -2.20 17.18
CA TYR A 182 -6.58 -3.12 16.11
C TYR A 182 -7.71 -3.18 15.06
N GLY A 183 -7.34 -3.15 13.78
CA GLY A 183 -8.31 -3.19 12.67
C GLY A 183 -8.97 -1.85 12.37
N ASP A 184 -10.17 -1.92 11.82
CA ASP A 184 -10.95 -0.74 11.46
C ASP A 184 -11.43 0.04 12.69
N ASP A 185 -11.48 1.37 12.57
CA ASP A 185 -12.05 2.23 13.57
C ASP A 185 -13.58 2.29 13.39
N PRO A 186 -14.39 1.90 14.40
CA PRO A 186 -15.85 2.00 14.31
C PRO A 186 -16.36 3.39 13.95
N ALA A 187 -15.63 4.46 14.32
CA ALA A 187 -15.96 5.83 13.93
C ALA A 187 -15.77 6.10 12.42
N GLN A 188 -15.01 5.26 11.72
CA GLN A 188 -14.84 5.29 10.26
C GLN A 188 -15.59 4.16 9.55
N GLY A 189 -16.29 3.34 10.31
CA GLY A 189 -16.93 2.13 9.83
C GLY A 189 -16.03 0.91 9.84
N VAL A 190 -16.63 -0.26 9.81
CA VAL A 190 -15.97 -1.57 9.92
C VAL A 190 -16.36 -2.44 8.74
N VAL A 191 -15.41 -3.13 8.15
CA VAL A 191 -15.63 -4.14 7.10
C VAL A 191 -15.59 -5.53 7.73
N GLU A 192 -16.72 -6.25 7.66
CA GLU A 192 -16.84 -7.64 8.08
C GLU A 192 -17.20 -8.52 6.88
N GLY A 193 -16.20 -9.13 6.28
CA GLY A 193 -16.39 -9.92 5.06
C GLY A 193 -16.91 -9.07 3.90
N ARG A 194 -18.21 -9.21 3.55
CA ARG A 194 -18.88 -8.42 2.51
C ARG A 194 -19.76 -7.31 3.06
N ASP A 195 -19.89 -7.19 4.35
CA ASP A 195 -20.69 -6.17 5.01
C ASP A 195 -19.82 -4.98 5.42
N PHE A 196 -20.30 -3.77 5.15
CA PHE A 196 -19.81 -2.55 5.73
C PHE A 196 -20.81 -2.07 6.78
N LEU A 197 -20.30 -1.75 7.97
CA LEU A 197 -21.10 -1.24 9.08
C LEU A 197 -20.49 0.09 9.55
N HIS A 198 -21.32 1.10 9.71
CA HIS A 198 -20.92 2.38 10.30
C HIS A 198 -21.88 2.72 11.45
N PRO A 199 -21.48 2.46 12.72
CA PRO A 199 -22.36 2.62 13.88
C PRO A 199 -22.91 4.03 14.02
N ASP A 200 -22.06 5.05 13.92
CA ASP A 200 -22.45 6.46 14.12
C ASP A 200 -23.42 6.96 13.05
N LEU A 201 -23.24 6.52 11.79
CA LEU A 201 -24.16 6.85 10.70
C LEU A 201 -25.36 5.92 10.65
N ARG A 202 -25.41 4.88 11.48
CA ARG A 202 -26.43 3.81 11.46
C ARG A 202 -26.63 3.22 10.06
N LEU A 203 -25.52 3.03 9.38
CA LEU A 203 -25.48 2.58 8.00
C LEU A 203 -24.93 1.16 7.92
N ARG A 204 -25.54 0.34 7.10
CA ARG A 204 -25.04 -0.97 6.70
C ARG A 204 -25.33 -1.19 5.22
N PHE A 205 -24.36 -1.77 4.50
CA PHE A 205 -24.58 -2.33 3.19
C PHE A 205 -23.71 -3.56 2.96
N THR A 206 -24.16 -4.42 2.03
CA THR A 206 -23.46 -5.65 1.65
C THR A 206 -23.04 -5.56 0.19
N VAL A 207 -21.77 -5.82 -0.10
CA VAL A 207 -21.30 -5.89 -1.50
C VAL A 207 -21.60 -7.26 -2.12
N PRO A 208 -21.82 -7.34 -3.46
CA PRO A 208 -22.09 -8.60 -4.14
C PRO A 208 -20.94 -9.60 -4.01
N ASN A 209 -21.22 -10.88 -4.28
CA ASN A 209 -20.17 -11.90 -4.35
C ASN A 209 -19.10 -11.54 -5.39
N GLY A 210 -17.82 -11.74 -5.06
CA GLY A 210 -16.70 -11.41 -5.93
C GLY A 210 -16.25 -9.95 -5.87
N TYR A 211 -16.84 -9.17 -4.93
CA TYR A 211 -16.38 -7.82 -4.60
C TYR A 211 -15.74 -7.80 -3.22
N GLY A 212 -14.64 -7.05 -3.10
CA GLY A 212 -13.99 -6.72 -1.84
C GLY A 212 -14.14 -5.24 -1.53
N MET A 213 -13.94 -4.89 -0.25
CA MET A 213 -13.97 -3.51 0.24
C MET A 213 -12.64 -3.17 0.89
N GLN A 214 -12.26 -1.91 0.74
CA GLN A 214 -11.15 -1.31 1.48
C GLN A 214 -11.67 -0.03 2.15
N ASN A 215 -11.69 -0.04 3.49
CA ASN A 215 -12.10 1.11 4.27
C ASN A 215 -10.96 2.12 4.36
N GLY A 216 -11.20 3.34 3.89
CA GLY A 216 -10.28 4.47 3.98
C GLY A 216 -10.84 5.56 4.87
N THR A 217 -10.06 6.61 5.11
CA THR A 217 -10.47 7.74 5.96
C THR A 217 -11.63 8.55 5.39
N ASP A 218 -11.72 8.65 4.06
CA ASP A 218 -12.67 9.53 3.37
C ASP A 218 -13.71 8.76 2.54
N ALA A 219 -13.43 7.48 2.26
CA ALA A 219 -14.28 6.67 1.42
C ALA A 219 -14.02 5.17 1.57
N VAL A 220 -15.05 4.37 1.35
CA VAL A 220 -14.93 2.92 1.16
C VAL A 220 -14.80 2.63 -0.32
N SER A 221 -13.66 2.07 -0.71
CA SER A 221 -13.42 1.62 -2.08
C SER A 221 -13.91 0.18 -2.24
N ILE A 222 -14.69 -0.07 -3.27
CA ILE A 222 -15.30 -1.36 -3.57
C ILE A 222 -14.78 -1.81 -4.94
N SER A 223 -14.22 -3.00 -5.03
CA SER A 223 -13.67 -3.52 -6.29
C SER A 223 -13.96 -5.00 -6.47
N GLY A 224 -14.20 -5.40 -7.72
CA GLY A 224 -14.46 -6.76 -8.10
C GLY A 224 -14.31 -6.96 -9.61
N ASN A 225 -14.56 -8.20 -10.08
CA ASN A 225 -14.39 -8.53 -11.50
C ASN A 225 -15.39 -7.79 -12.42
N GLY A 226 -16.54 -7.35 -11.90
CA GLY A 226 -17.56 -6.65 -12.66
C GLY A 226 -17.44 -5.13 -12.68
N GLY A 227 -16.48 -4.54 -11.90
CA GLY A 227 -16.32 -3.10 -11.84
C GLY A 227 -15.78 -2.59 -10.52
N GLN A 228 -15.87 -1.27 -10.36
CA GLN A 228 -15.45 -0.55 -9.16
C GLN A 228 -16.56 0.40 -8.72
N ALA A 229 -16.68 0.60 -7.41
CA ALA A 229 -17.55 1.59 -6.83
C ALA A 229 -16.83 2.28 -5.66
N GLN A 230 -17.33 3.43 -5.28
CA GLN A 230 -16.87 4.15 -4.09
C GLN A 230 -18.08 4.60 -3.31
N PHE A 231 -18.04 4.35 -2.00
CA PHE A 231 -18.98 4.93 -1.06
C PHE A 231 -18.25 6.03 -0.26
N SER A 232 -18.80 7.23 -0.29
CA SER A 232 -18.24 8.38 0.44
C SER A 232 -19.36 9.31 0.88
N THR A 233 -19.08 10.13 1.89
CA THR A 233 -19.95 11.23 2.30
C THR A 233 -19.47 12.53 1.72
N GLY A 234 -20.37 13.53 1.62
CA GLY A 234 -20.02 14.86 1.15
C GLY A 234 -20.99 15.91 1.71
N PRO A 235 -20.64 17.19 1.64
CA PRO A 235 -21.48 18.26 2.13
C PRO A 235 -22.81 18.32 1.36
N TYR A 236 -23.92 18.34 2.10
CA TYR A 236 -25.27 18.43 1.55
C TYR A 236 -25.94 19.74 1.97
N ASN A 237 -26.32 20.54 1.01
CA ASN A 237 -26.92 21.88 1.22
C ASN A 237 -28.45 21.92 1.04
N GLY A 238 -29.10 20.74 1.01
CA GLY A 238 -30.55 20.62 0.83
C GLY A 238 -31.01 20.42 -0.62
N ASP A 239 -30.14 20.60 -1.62
CA ASP A 239 -30.46 20.31 -3.04
C ASP A 239 -29.91 18.94 -3.47
N MET A 240 -30.76 17.93 -3.47
CA MET A 240 -30.43 16.57 -3.87
C MET A 240 -29.97 16.47 -5.33
N ASN A 241 -30.54 17.24 -6.24
CA ASN A 241 -30.17 17.17 -7.65
C ASN A 241 -28.76 17.77 -7.88
N ALA A 242 -28.45 18.86 -7.19
CA ALA A 242 -27.11 19.44 -7.21
C ALA A 242 -26.09 18.46 -6.59
N TYR A 243 -26.43 17.80 -5.47
CA TYR A 243 -25.59 16.81 -4.82
C TYR A 243 -25.29 15.60 -5.73
N ILE A 244 -26.32 15.01 -6.34
CA ILE A 244 -26.18 13.91 -7.29
C ILE A 244 -25.32 14.32 -8.50
N SER A 245 -25.60 15.48 -9.06
CA SER A 245 -24.85 16.01 -10.21
C SER A 245 -23.37 16.26 -9.88
N ALA A 246 -23.07 16.70 -8.67
CA ALA A 246 -21.68 16.88 -8.21
C ALA A 246 -20.97 15.52 -8.06
N GLY A 247 -21.63 14.52 -7.50
CA GLY A 247 -21.10 13.16 -7.38
C GLY A 247 -20.80 12.53 -8.75
N PHE A 248 -21.73 12.63 -9.70
CA PHE A 248 -21.48 12.13 -11.05
C PHE A 248 -20.34 12.84 -11.76
N ARG A 249 -20.21 14.17 -11.60
CA ARG A 249 -19.07 14.92 -12.16
C ARG A 249 -17.73 14.49 -11.56
N ALA A 250 -17.70 14.22 -10.26
CA ALA A 250 -16.48 13.78 -9.58
C ALA A 250 -15.99 12.41 -10.12
N VAL A 251 -16.90 11.51 -10.45
CA VAL A 251 -16.59 10.17 -10.98
C VAL A 251 -16.32 10.20 -12.49
N ALA A 252 -17.07 11.02 -13.24
CA ALA A 252 -17.00 11.08 -14.70
C ALA A 252 -15.76 11.81 -15.22
N GLY A 253 -15.14 12.68 -14.41
CA GLY A 253 -14.06 13.56 -14.87
C GLY A 253 -14.55 14.47 -16.02
N ASN A 254 -13.90 14.35 -17.18
CA ASN A 254 -14.26 15.12 -18.38
C ASN A 254 -15.39 14.49 -19.23
N ASN A 255 -15.90 13.33 -18.83
CA ASN A 255 -16.98 12.65 -19.55
C ASN A 255 -18.34 13.15 -19.07
N SER A 256 -19.28 13.33 -19.98
CA SER A 256 -20.67 13.64 -19.64
C SER A 256 -21.41 12.33 -19.28
N ILE A 257 -21.67 12.13 -17.99
CA ILE A 257 -22.48 11.01 -17.49
C ILE A 257 -23.76 11.60 -16.89
N SER A 258 -24.90 11.07 -17.31
CA SER A 258 -26.21 11.40 -16.73
C SER A 258 -26.83 10.15 -16.11
N PRO A 259 -27.43 10.24 -14.92
CA PRO A 259 -28.14 9.10 -14.33
C PRO A 259 -29.35 8.72 -15.22
N SER A 260 -29.47 7.42 -15.54
CA SER A 260 -30.56 6.92 -16.37
C SER A 260 -31.85 6.65 -15.58
N ALA A 261 -31.74 6.44 -14.26
CA ALA A 261 -32.86 6.27 -13.36
C ALA A 261 -32.49 6.75 -11.95
N VAL A 262 -33.26 7.66 -11.41
CA VAL A 262 -33.12 8.12 -10.02
C VAL A 262 -34.30 7.58 -9.21
N GLN A 263 -34.02 6.71 -8.25
CA GLN A 263 -35.01 6.23 -7.29
C GLN A 263 -34.76 6.88 -5.93
N ARG A 264 -35.80 7.41 -5.32
CA ARG A 264 -35.76 7.91 -3.94
C ARG A 264 -36.43 6.89 -3.04
N THR A 265 -35.70 6.42 -2.04
CA THR A 265 -36.22 5.51 -1.02
C THR A 265 -36.09 6.20 0.33
N SER A 266 -37.15 6.22 1.12
CA SER A 266 -37.08 6.60 2.53
C SER A 266 -36.48 5.44 3.30
N VAL A 267 -35.47 5.71 4.12
CA VAL A 267 -34.84 4.75 5.02
C VAL A 267 -35.34 5.01 6.43
#